data_9e28b6b04020af88a1789a1edfe1be3b
#
_entry.id   9e28b6b04020af88a1789a1edfe1be3b
#
_cell.length_a   1.000
_cell.length_b   1.000
_cell.length_c   1.000
_cell.angle_alpha   90.00
_cell.angle_beta   90.00
_cell.angle_gamma   90.00
#
_symmetry.space_group_name_H-M   'P 1'
#
loop_
_entity.id
_entity.type
_entity.pdbx_description
1 polymer ?
#
loop_
_entity_poly.entity_id
_entity_poly.type
_entity_poly.pdbx_seq_one_letter_code
_entity_poly.pdbx_strand_id
1 'polypeptide(L)'
;MPRMRRGHGEGSIYQQTDGRWTAAITLENRKRKVFYGKTRKEVQEKLKQALHEQQQGTLITAPQQTVGQFLVDWLENTHKKSVRPRTYERYQEAIRLHLVPVLGGYQLLKLSAQHVQAFYTKKLNEGLSPTTVIYFHSVLHNALDTAVKWGLVSRNVCDLTSPPRKERFEIQPFTAEQVQQFLIAVRGHKWETLFTMALATGMRQGELLGLKWQDINFSTGTLQVRRILSRVMSERKVREFIEADPKTQKSRRSITLAPFALEALKQHRARQIEMKVKAGPSWEEHDYVFCTLTGTHLRPNHVVDEFKKILKRAGLPAIRFHDLRHSTATLLLSLGVHAKVVQEMLGHTQISMTMDIYSHVLPSMQVDAVNRLNDLLKEDVSSKEVQL
;
A
#
# COMPACT_ATOMS: atom_id res chain seq x y z
N MET A 1 50.30 25.90 44.18
CA MET A 1 49.35 24.79 44.33
C MET A 1 49.33 24.00 43.03
N PRO A 2 49.57 22.68 42.98
CA PRO A 2 49.58 21.89 41.75
C PRO A 2 48.12 21.85 41.18
N ARG A 3 47.97 22.14 39.87
CA ARG A 3 46.71 21.97 39.16
C ARG A 3 46.36 20.48 39.16
N MET A 4 45.31 20.09 39.87
CA MET A 4 44.73 18.73 39.76
C MET A 4 44.43 18.44 38.31
N ARG A 5 45.05 17.37 37.77
CA ARG A 5 44.69 16.81 36.46
C ARG A 5 43.29 16.20 36.58
N ARG A 6 42.34 16.70 35.79
CA ARG A 6 41.01 16.08 35.69
C ARG A 6 41.09 14.70 35.12
N GLY A 7 40.20 13.82 35.57
CA GLY A 7 40.13 12.42 35.11
C GLY A 7 39.81 12.31 33.61
N HIS A 8 40.17 11.16 33.05
CA HIS A 8 39.85 10.85 31.66
C HIS A 8 38.33 10.80 31.48
N GLY A 9 37.75 11.67 30.62
CA GLY A 9 36.31 11.69 30.31
C GLY A 9 35.53 12.89 30.92
N GLU A 10 36.11 13.68 31.84
CA GLU A 10 35.40 14.82 32.50
C GLU A 10 35.21 16.07 31.62
N GLY A 11 35.76 16.08 30.41
CA GLY A 11 35.75 17.24 29.53
C GLY A 11 36.61 18.42 30.03
N SER A 12 36.74 19.48 29.26
CA SER A 12 37.53 20.66 29.60
C SER A 12 36.70 21.93 29.39
N ILE A 13 36.94 22.93 30.28
CA ILE A 13 36.37 24.28 30.16
C ILE A 13 37.53 25.28 30.22
N TYR A 14 37.58 26.19 29.25
CA TYR A 14 38.58 27.26 29.17
C TYR A 14 38.00 28.49 28.46
N GLN A 15 38.63 29.63 28.66
CA GLN A 15 38.31 30.88 28.01
C GLN A 15 39.24 31.07 26.81
N GLN A 16 38.70 31.44 25.66
CA GLN A 16 39.47 31.78 24.50
C GLN A 16 40.04 33.19 24.58
N THR A 17 41.01 33.51 23.73
CA THR A 17 41.63 34.84 23.70
C THR A 17 40.66 35.95 23.31
N ASP A 18 39.57 35.62 22.64
CA ASP A 18 38.45 36.50 22.25
C ASP A 18 37.40 36.69 23.36
N GLY A 19 37.66 36.18 24.55
CA GLY A 19 36.79 36.30 25.72
C GLY A 19 35.66 35.31 25.83
N ARG A 20 35.41 34.48 24.79
CA ARG A 20 34.35 33.44 24.78
C ARG A 20 34.76 32.24 25.61
N TRP A 21 33.80 31.70 26.37
CA TRP A 21 33.98 30.46 27.11
C TRP A 21 33.74 29.25 26.22
N THR A 22 34.58 28.27 26.36
CA THR A 22 34.59 27.04 25.56
C THR A 22 34.60 25.84 26.50
N ALA A 23 33.73 24.85 26.22
CA ALA A 23 33.81 23.52 26.82
C ALA A 23 34.04 22.50 25.73
N ALA A 24 34.81 21.44 26.03
CA ALA A 24 35.08 20.36 25.07
C ALA A 24 34.99 18.99 25.76
N ILE A 25 34.39 18.05 25.04
CA ILE A 25 34.30 16.64 25.44
C ILE A 25 34.96 15.78 24.33
N THR A 26 35.66 14.75 24.73
CA THR A 26 36.28 13.80 23.81
C THR A 26 35.29 12.66 23.58
N LEU A 27 35.00 12.35 22.32
CA LEU A 27 34.12 11.28 21.88
C LEU A 27 34.90 9.96 21.77
N GLU A 28 34.22 8.82 21.72
CA GLU A 28 34.82 7.48 21.57
C GLU A 28 35.70 7.36 20.34
N ASN A 29 35.35 8.06 19.24
CA ASN A 29 36.15 8.11 18.00
C ASN A 29 37.35 9.08 18.07
N ARG A 30 37.78 9.50 19.28
CA ARG A 30 38.84 10.50 19.56
C ARG A 30 38.61 11.91 18.99
N LYS A 31 37.46 12.19 18.38
CA LYS A 31 37.10 13.56 17.99
C LYS A 31 36.61 14.35 19.19
N ARG A 32 36.87 15.66 19.18
CA ARG A 32 36.37 16.59 20.21
C ARG A 32 35.10 17.26 19.77
N LYS A 33 34.05 17.22 20.60
CA LYS A 33 32.86 18.06 20.46
C LYS A 33 33.03 19.28 21.34
N VAL A 34 32.89 20.47 20.75
CA VAL A 34 33.17 21.74 21.38
C VAL A 34 31.87 22.54 21.54
N PHE A 35 31.70 23.18 22.71
CA PHE A 35 30.54 24.02 23.05
C PHE A 35 31.03 25.41 23.35
N TYR A 36 30.34 26.43 22.87
CA TYR A 36 30.65 27.83 23.08
C TYR A 36 29.55 28.51 23.90
N GLY A 37 29.92 29.49 24.74
CA GLY A 37 29.00 30.30 25.51
C GLY A 37 29.62 31.64 25.92
N LYS A 38 28.75 32.57 26.29
CA LYS A 38 29.17 33.89 26.79
C LYS A 38 29.68 33.84 28.22
N THR A 39 29.22 32.87 29.02
CA THR A 39 29.61 32.71 30.40
C THR A 39 30.14 31.30 30.70
N ARG A 40 30.99 31.21 31.76
CA ARG A 40 31.49 29.92 32.23
C ARG A 40 30.37 28.97 32.66
N LYS A 41 29.32 29.51 33.30
CA LYS A 41 28.16 28.73 33.77
C LYS A 41 27.42 28.11 32.59
N GLU A 42 27.19 28.85 31.52
CA GLU A 42 26.51 28.35 30.31
C GLU A 42 27.24 27.16 29.67
N VAL A 43 28.56 27.26 29.50
CA VAL A 43 29.33 26.16 28.91
C VAL A 43 29.47 24.96 29.83
N GLN A 44 29.45 25.18 31.14
CA GLN A 44 29.44 24.15 32.16
C GLN A 44 28.14 23.32 32.14
N GLU A 45 27.00 23.97 31.99
CA GLU A 45 25.70 23.32 31.83
C GLU A 45 25.63 22.50 30.53
N LYS A 46 26.07 23.08 29.40
CA LYS A 46 26.18 22.38 28.12
C LYS A 46 27.10 21.15 28.21
N LEU A 47 28.22 21.26 28.89
CA LEU A 47 29.15 20.16 29.13
C LEU A 47 28.53 19.05 29.98
N LYS A 48 27.87 19.44 31.10
CA LYS A 48 27.21 18.47 31.98
C LYS A 48 26.12 17.67 31.22
N GLN A 49 25.32 18.39 30.44
CA GLN A 49 24.31 17.77 29.62
C GLN A 49 24.93 16.80 28.58
N ALA A 50 25.98 17.23 27.87
CA ALA A 50 26.67 16.41 26.87
C ALA A 50 27.35 15.17 27.49
N LEU A 51 27.91 15.29 28.71
CA LEU A 51 28.46 14.12 29.41
C LEU A 51 27.37 13.15 29.84
N HIS A 52 26.22 13.62 30.27
CA HIS A 52 25.06 12.79 30.59
C HIS A 52 24.54 12.08 29.36
N GLU A 53 24.38 12.78 28.23
CA GLU A 53 23.99 12.20 26.94
C GLU A 53 25.03 11.18 26.43
N GLN A 54 26.32 11.41 26.65
CA GLN A 54 27.39 10.46 26.30
C GLN A 54 27.30 9.18 27.14
N GLN A 55 27.08 9.29 28.44
CA GLN A 55 26.89 8.14 29.33
C GLN A 55 25.66 7.30 28.97
N GLN A 56 24.59 7.97 28.48
CA GLN A 56 23.39 7.31 28.01
C GLN A 56 23.49 6.80 26.55
N GLY A 57 24.61 7.01 25.87
CA GLY A 57 24.77 6.67 24.44
C GLY A 57 23.90 7.52 23.49
N THR A 58 23.32 8.62 24.00
CA THR A 58 22.39 9.49 23.23
C THR A 58 23.06 10.75 22.67
N LEU A 59 24.38 10.91 22.89
CA LEU A 59 25.13 12.07 22.41
C LEU A 59 25.26 12.03 20.86
N ILE A 60 24.49 12.87 20.20
CA ILE A 60 24.48 12.96 18.73
C ILE A 60 25.74 13.68 18.25
N THR A 61 26.56 12.99 17.47
CA THR A 61 27.79 13.52 16.87
C THR A 61 27.69 13.69 15.35
N ALA A 62 26.47 13.48 14.81
CA ALA A 62 26.23 13.53 13.38
C ALA A 62 26.49 14.93 12.78
N PRO A 63 26.98 15.01 11.52
CA PRO A 63 27.08 16.28 10.80
C PRO A 63 25.71 16.98 10.73
N GLN A 64 25.73 18.32 10.75
CA GLN A 64 24.51 19.10 10.62
C GLN A 64 23.97 18.92 9.20
N GLN A 65 22.95 18.07 9.06
CA GLN A 65 22.22 17.88 7.80
C GLN A 65 20.78 18.38 7.96
N THR A 66 20.20 18.80 6.87
CA THR A 66 18.79 19.17 6.82
C THR A 66 17.89 17.94 6.67
N VAL A 67 16.62 18.06 7.04
CA VAL A 67 15.60 17.02 6.81
C VAL A 67 15.53 16.64 5.34
N GLY A 68 15.60 17.62 4.44
CA GLY A 68 15.57 17.36 3.00
C GLY A 68 16.75 16.52 2.51
N GLN A 69 17.97 16.87 2.94
CA GLN A 69 19.18 16.09 2.62
C GLN A 69 19.06 14.66 3.15
N PHE A 70 18.65 14.50 4.41
CA PHE A 70 18.48 13.19 5.03
C PHE A 70 17.44 12.34 4.29
N LEU A 71 16.27 12.90 3.96
CA LEU A 71 15.19 12.14 3.27
C LEU A 71 15.62 11.66 1.89
N VAL A 72 16.36 12.48 1.14
CA VAL A 72 16.88 12.09 -0.17
C VAL A 72 17.93 10.99 -0.04
N ASP A 73 18.90 11.16 0.85
CA ASP A 73 19.95 10.17 1.10
C ASP A 73 19.38 8.84 1.60
N TRP A 74 18.42 8.88 2.53
CA TRP A 74 17.73 7.70 3.05
C TRP A 74 16.99 6.95 1.94
N LEU A 75 16.29 7.66 1.07
CA LEU A 75 15.54 7.05 -0.02
C LEU A 75 16.47 6.36 -1.02
N GLU A 76 17.53 7.04 -1.47
CA GLU A 76 18.45 6.53 -2.50
C GLU A 76 19.34 5.39 -1.98
N ASN A 77 19.93 5.58 -0.80
CA ASN A 77 20.96 4.68 -0.30
C ASN A 77 20.40 3.51 0.52
N THR A 78 19.22 3.68 1.14
CA THR A 78 18.65 2.65 2.04
C THR A 78 17.43 1.98 1.44
N HIS A 79 16.48 2.77 0.90
CA HIS A 79 15.15 2.25 0.57
C HIS A 79 15.05 1.73 -0.86
N LYS A 80 15.81 2.28 -1.80
CA LYS A 80 15.76 1.93 -3.23
C LYS A 80 15.94 0.45 -3.51
N LYS A 81 16.86 -0.21 -2.78
CA LYS A 81 17.15 -1.64 -2.93
C LYS A 81 16.22 -2.55 -2.13
N SER A 82 15.52 -2.01 -1.13
CA SER A 82 14.69 -2.81 -0.20
C SER A 82 13.21 -2.81 -0.58
N VAL A 83 12.76 -1.89 -1.43
CA VAL A 83 11.35 -1.77 -1.81
C VAL A 83 11.14 -2.00 -3.30
N ARG A 84 9.90 -2.35 -3.66
CA ARG A 84 9.52 -2.50 -5.07
C ARG A 84 9.59 -1.16 -5.82
N PRO A 85 9.87 -1.16 -7.14
CA PRO A 85 10.00 0.07 -7.94
C PRO A 85 8.82 1.03 -7.76
N ARG A 86 7.59 0.54 -7.76
CA ARG A 86 6.39 1.37 -7.57
C ARG A 86 6.30 2.00 -6.18
N THR A 87 6.80 1.33 -5.14
CA THR A 87 6.85 1.88 -3.78
C THR A 87 7.89 2.97 -3.69
N TYR A 88 9.07 2.74 -4.29
CA TYR A 88 10.13 3.74 -4.40
C TYR A 88 9.64 5.01 -5.10
N GLU A 89 8.98 4.88 -6.27
CA GLU A 89 8.40 6.04 -6.99
C GLU A 89 7.45 6.85 -6.10
N ARG A 90 6.56 6.18 -5.38
CA ARG A 90 5.61 6.84 -4.48
C ARG A 90 6.30 7.55 -3.31
N TYR A 91 7.36 6.95 -2.76
CA TYR A 91 8.15 7.58 -1.71
C TYR A 91 8.90 8.80 -2.26
N GLN A 92 9.51 8.67 -3.44
CA GLN A 92 10.19 9.77 -4.13
C GLN A 92 9.23 10.94 -4.40
N GLU A 93 8.01 10.65 -4.88
CA GLU A 93 6.98 11.66 -5.11
C GLU A 93 6.57 12.36 -3.80
N ALA A 94 6.29 11.60 -2.74
CA ALA A 94 5.93 12.15 -1.43
C ALA A 94 7.04 13.03 -0.85
N ILE A 95 8.29 12.58 -0.92
CA ILE A 95 9.45 13.33 -0.43
C ILE A 95 9.64 14.61 -1.25
N ARG A 96 9.75 14.48 -2.57
CA ARG A 96 10.10 15.60 -3.46
C ARG A 96 9.03 16.68 -3.55
N LEU A 97 7.75 16.28 -3.65
CA LEU A 97 6.65 17.21 -3.91
C LEU A 97 5.97 17.72 -2.63
N HIS A 98 6.09 17.00 -1.52
CA HIS A 98 5.31 17.33 -0.33
C HIS A 98 6.16 17.55 0.92
N LEU A 99 7.08 16.63 1.26
CA LEU A 99 7.87 16.72 2.49
C LEU A 99 8.99 17.75 2.39
N VAL A 100 9.84 17.67 1.37
CA VAL A 100 11.00 18.56 1.19
C VAL A 100 10.59 20.03 1.05
N PRO A 101 9.57 20.43 0.28
CA PRO A 101 9.18 21.81 0.14
C PRO A 101 8.72 22.48 1.45
N VAL A 102 8.27 21.70 2.43
CA VAL A 102 7.75 22.25 3.71
C VAL A 102 8.70 22.00 4.87
N LEU A 103 9.25 20.80 4.98
CA LEU A 103 10.08 20.37 6.11
C LEU A 103 11.57 20.32 5.79
N GLY A 104 11.95 20.30 4.52
CA GLY A 104 13.31 20.03 4.08
C GLY A 104 14.35 21.05 4.52
N GLY A 105 13.97 22.29 4.77
CA GLY A 105 14.87 23.37 5.24
C GLY A 105 15.23 23.29 6.72
N TYR A 106 14.48 22.55 7.53
CA TYR A 106 14.81 22.39 8.94
C TYR A 106 16.06 21.53 9.13
N GLN A 107 16.89 21.87 10.10
CA GLN A 107 17.96 20.97 10.54
C GLN A 107 17.31 19.72 11.17
N LEU A 108 17.82 18.52 10.82
CA LEU A 108 17.26 17.25 11.28
C LEU A 108 17.11 17.19 12.82
N LEU A 109 18.10 17.69 13.55
CA LEU A 109 18.10 17.78 15.01
C LEU A 109 17.10 18.80 15.59
N LYS A 110 16.64 19.76 14.79
CA LYS A 110 15.70 20.81 15.21
C LYS A 110 14.28 20.55 14.73
N LEU A 111 14.04 19.47 14.01
CA LEU A 111 12.69 19.08 13.64
C LEU A 111 11.88 18.77 14.91
N SER A 112 10.73 19.37 15.05
CA SER A 112 9.85 19.19 16.20
C SER A 112 8.49 18.62 15.80
N ALA A 113 7.76 18.05 16.77
CA ALA A 113 6.39 17.59 16.57
C ALA A 113 5.46 18.70 16.07
N GLN A 114 5.68 19.95 16.51
CA GLN A 114 4.91 21.11 16.03
C GLN A 114 5.09 21.36 14.54
N HIS A 115 6.33 21.25 14.02
CA HIS A 115 6.59 21.40 12.59
C HIS A 115 5.88 20.33 11.77
N VAL A 116 5.89 19.10 12.26
CA VAL A 116 5.22 17.96 11.60
C VAL A 116 3.68 18.13 11.65
N GLN A 117 3.15 18.57 12.79
CA GLN A 117 1.71 18.83 12.95
C GLN A 117 1.24 19.98 12.05
N ALA A 118 2.02 21.05 11.95
CA ALA A 118 1.75 22.17 11.04
C ALA A 118 1.78 21.72 9.56
N PHE A 119 2.68 20.81 9.21
CA PHE A 119 2.70 20.19 7.88
C PHE A 119 1.39 19.46 7.58
N TYR A 120 0.84 18.66 8.50
CA TYR A 120 -0.43 17.97 8.28
C TYR A 120 -1.57 18.96 8.03
N THR A 121 -1.69 19.98 8.89
CA THR A 121 -2.72 21.03 8.75
C THR A 121 -2.59 21.73 7.40
N LYS A 122 -1.36 22.11 7.00
CA LYS A 122 -1.11 22.73 5.71
C LYS A 122 -1.60 21.85 4.56
N LYS A 123 -1.27 20.55 4.58
CA LYS A 123 -1.65 19.62 3.50
C LYS A 123 -3.15 19.35 3.42
N LEU A 124 -3.84 19.33 4.56
CA LEU A 124 -5.31 19.25 4.60
C LEU A 124 -5.93 20.52 4.04
N ASN A 125 -5.42 21.71 4.39
CA ASN A 125 -5.89 23.00 3.87
C ASN A 125 -5.63 23.16 2.35
N GLU A 126 -4.59 22.49 1.83
CA GLU A 126 -4.36 22.39 0.37
C GLU A 126 -5.35 21.43 -0.33
N GLY A 127 -6.32 20.84 0.39
CA GLY A 127 -7.36 19.94 -0.15
C GLY A 127 -6.94 18.48 -0.31
N LEU A 128 -5.82 18.07 0.29
CA LEU A 128 -5.42 16.66 0.25
C LEU A 128 -6.24 15.83 1.26
N SER A 129 -6.58 14.60 0.86
CA SER A 129 -7.35 13.72 1.72
C SER A 129 -6.58 13.30 2.98
N PRO A 130 -7.28 13.04 4.12
CA PRO A 130 -6.67 12.49 5.33
C PRO A 130 -5.79 11.26 5.07
N THR A 131 -6.24 10.35 4.19
CA THR A 131 -5.48 9.15 3.80
C THR A 131 -4.13 9.50 3.13
N THR A 132 -4.08 10.56 2.33
CA THR A 132 -2.85 11.02 1.69
C THR A 132 -1.89 11.61 2.73
N VAL A 133 -2.40 12.39 3.69
CA VAL A 133 -1.58 12.97 4.76
C VAL A 133 -1.04 11.87 5.70
N ILE A 134 -1.84 10.85 6.03
CA ILE A 134 -1.38 9.66 6.78
C ILE A 134 -0.28 8.93 6.02
N TYR A 135 -0.38 8.85 4.69
CA TYR A 135 0.69 8.26 3.90
C TYR A 135 1.99 9.05 4.00
N PHE A 136 1.96 10.39 3.96
CA PHE A 136 3.15 11.22 4.16
C PHE A 136 3.72 11.08 5.57
N HIS A 137 2.86 11.01 6.60
CA HIS A 137 3.28 10.68 7.96
C HIS A 137 4.05 9.36 7.98
N SER A 138 3.52 8.30 7.36
CA SER A 138 4.16 6.98 7.35
C SER A 138 5.53 7.00 6.66
N VAL A 139 5.68 7.77 5.57
CA VAL A 139 6.97 7.93 4.88
C VAL A 139 7.97 8.65 5.77
N LEU A 140 7.57 9.77 6.38
CA LEU A 140 8.42 10.55 7.28
C LEU A 140 8.80 9.75 8.54
N HIS A 141 7.83 9.07 9.14
CA HIS A 141 8.03 8.22 10.31
C HIS A 141 9.08 7.13 10.04
N ASN A 142 8.94 6.38 8.95
CA ASN A 142 9.89 5.33 8.56
C ASN A 142 11.31 5.88 8.34
N ALA A 143 11.43 7.07 7.75
CA ALA A 143 12.72 7.72 7.57
C ALA A 143 13.33 8.12 8.91
N LEU A 144 12.55 8.75 9.78
CA LEU A 144 13.01 9.18 11.10
C LEU A 144 13.33 8.02 12.05
N ASP A 145 12.62 6.89 11.95
CA ASP A 145 12.99 5.64 12.65
C ASP A 145 14.39 5.17 12.23
N THR A 146 14.71 5.32 10.95
CA THR A 146 16.06 5.01 10.47
C THR A 146 17.08 6.02 11.02
N ALA A 147 16.72 7.30 11.10
CA ALA A 147 17.57 8.33 11.73
C ALA A 147 17.86 8.03 13.20
N VAL A 148 16.86 7.54 13.95
CA VAL A 148 17.04 7.10 15.35
C VAL A 148 18.00 5.89 15.39
N LYS A 149 17.78 4.87 14.57
CA LYS A 149 18.65 3.66 14.49
C LYS A 149 20.09 4.00 14.14
N TRP A 150 20.30 5.05 13.35
CA TRP A 150 21.64 5.53 12.97
C TRP A 150 22.24 6.51 13.98
N GLY A 151 21.54 6.83 15.09
CA GLY A 151 22.00 7.79 16.09
C GLY A 151 22.08 9.23 15.59
N LEU A 152 21.35 9.57 14.52
CA LEU A 152 21.27 10.94 13.97
C LEU A 152 20.33 11.83 14.76
N VAL A 153 19.32 11.26 15.38
CA VAL A 153 18.37 11.90 16.31
C VAL A 153 18.10 10.96 17.49
N SER A 154 17.76 11.51 18.65
CA SER A 154 17.51 10.72 19.85
C SER A 154 16.14 10.07 19.91
N ARG A 155 15.18 10.58 19.16
CA ARG A 155 13.79 10.07 19.10
C ARG A 155 13.13 10.42 17.76
N ASN A 156 12.11 9.67 17.41
CA ASN A 156 11.26 9.97 16.28
C ASN A 156 10.18 11.00 16.69
N VAL A 157 10.24 12.20 16.14
CA VAL A 157 9.26 13.26 16.47
C VAL A 157 7.86 12.96 15.94
N CYS A 158 7.71 12.05 14.97
CA CYS A 158 6.41 11.62 14.47
C CYS A 158 5.60 10.85 15.53
N ASP A 159 6.26 10.18 16.50
CA ASP A 159 5.59 9.49 17.61
C ASP A 159 4.83 10.44 18.53
N LEU A 160 5.21 11.72 18.53
CA LEU A 160 4.60 12.77 19.32
C LEU A 160 3.56 13.59 18.55
N THR A 161 3.16 13.13 17.35
CA THR A 161 2.19 13.83 16.50
C THR A 161 0.91 13.03 16.38
N SER A 162 -0.18 13.75 16.06
CA SER A 162 -1.48 13.14 15.80
C SER A 162 -1.83 13.29 14.32
N PRO A 163 -1.55 12.26 13.48
CA PRO A 163 -2.00 12.29 12.10
C PRO A 163 -3.53 12.34 12.01
N PRO A 164 -4.10 12.87 10.94
CA PRO A 164 -5.55 12.96 10.79
C PRO A 164 -6.20 11.57 10.85
N ARG A 165 -7.44 11.50 11.30
CA ARG A 165 -8.18 10.24 11.31
C ARG A 165 -8.51 9.82 9.88
N LYS A 166 -8.32 8.54 9.60
CA LYS A 166 -8.74 7.96 8.32
C LYS A 166 -10.25 7.94 8.25
N GLU A 167 -10.81 8.57 7.26
CA GLU A 167 -12.22 8.40 6.94
C GLU A 167 -12.46 6.95 6.48
N ARG A 168 -13.42 6.29 7.09
CA ARG A 168 -13.83 4.95 6.65
C ARG A 168 -14.63 5.12 5.36
N PHE A 169 -14.05 4.66 4.26
CA PHE A 169 -14.77 4.52 3.01
C PHE A 169 -15.62 3.24 3.10
N GLU A 170 -16.92 3.38 3.13
CA GLU A 170 -17.83 2.25 3.09
C GLU A 170 -17.86 1.68 1.66
N ILE A 171 -17.44 0.44 1.52
CA ILE A 171 -17.46 -0.24 0.23
C ILE A 171 -18.90 -0.70 0.00
N GLN A 172 -19.50 -0.27 -1.10
CA GLN A 172 -20.82 -0.73 -1.54
C GLN A 172 -20.63 -1.72 -2.70
N PRO A 173 -20.56 -3.04 -2.42
CA PRO A 173 -20.50 -4.04 -3.46
C PRO A 173 -21.83 -4.10 -4.23
N PHE A 174 -21.79 -4.56 -5.47
CA PHE A 174 -23.02 -4.84 -6.21
C PHE A 174 -23.84 -5.94 -5.55
N THR A 175 -25.15 -5.79 -5.56
CA THR A 175 -26.10 -6.87 -5.28
C THR A 175 -26.11 -7.89 -6.41
N ALA A 176 -26.75 -9.05 -6.20
CA ALA A 176 -26.90 -10.08 -7.22
C ALA A 176 -27.61 -9.55 -8.49
N GLU A 177 -28.65 -8.75 -8.28
CA GLU A 177 -29.43 -8.13 -9.37
C GLU A 177 -28.57 -7.11 -10.14
N GLN A 178 -27.77 -6.31 -9.44
CA GLN A 178 -26.86 -5.34 -10.07
C GLN A 178 -25.74 -6.03 -10.85
N VAL A 179 -25.24 -7.18 -10.36
CA VAL A 179 -24.27 -8.01 -11.11
C VAL A 179 -24.91 -8.56 -12.39
N GLN A 180 -26.14 -9.07 -12.34
CA GLN A 180 -26.86 -9.53 -13.53
C GLN A 180 -27.09 -8.38 -14.52
N GLN A 181 -27.55 -7.23 -14.04
CA GLN A 181 -27.74 -6.02 -14.85
C GLN A 181 -26.43 -5.56 -15.51
N PHE A 182 -25.31 -5.60 -14.77
CA PHE A 182 -23.99 -5.28 -15.31
C PHE A 182 -23.56 -6.27 -16.40
N LEU A 183 -23.74 -7.58 -16.18
CA LEU A 183 -23.42 -8.62 -17.17
C LEU A 183 -24.27 -8.47 -18.45
N ILE A 184 -25.53 -8.04 -18.33
CA ILE A 184 -26.37 -7.70 -19.49
C ILE A 184 -25.82 -6.47 -20.20
N ALA A 185 -25.44 -5.42 -19.46
CA ALA A 185 -24.95 -4.16 -20.01
C ALA A 185 -23.60 -4.30 -20.75
N VAL A 186 -22.79 -5.31 -20.44
CA VAL A 186 -21.51 -5.58 -21.13
C VAL A 186 -21.62 -6.51 -22.31
N ARG A 187 -22.78 -7.12 -22.59
CA ARG A 187 -22.97 -8.00 -23.75
C ARG A 187 -22.65 -7.27 -25.05
N GLY A 188 -21.88 -7.94 -25.91
CA GLY A 188 -21.43 -7.37 -27.18
C GLY A 188 -20.35 -6.28 -27.05
N HIS A 189 -19.96 -5.91 -25.86
CA HIS A 189 -18.86 -4.96 -25.66
C HIS A 189 -17.52 -5.66 -25.94
N LYS A 190 -16.57 -4.96 -26.55
CA LYS A 190 -15.23 -5.51 -26.87
C LYS A 190 -14.50 -6.13 -25.66
N TRP A 191 -14.83 -5.71 -24.46
CA TRP A 191 -14.26 -6.23 -23.19
C TRP A 191 -15.29 -6.98 -22.33
N GLU A 192 -16.34 -7.49 -22.92
CA GLU A 192 -17.35 -8.32 -22.24
C GLU A 192 -16.68 -9.44 -21.43
N THR A 193 -15.81 -10.23 -22.07
CA THR A 193 -15.09 -11.34 -21.40
C THR A 193 -14.20 -10.84 -20.26
N LEU A 194 -13.55 -9.67 -20.40
CA LEU A 194 -12.73 -9.10 -19.34
C LEU A 194 -13.55 -8.80 -18.09
N PHE A 195 -14.71 -8.16 -18.25
CA PHE A 195 -15.60 -7.83 -17.12
C PHE A 195 -16.26 -9.07 -16.54
N THR A 196 -16.64 -10.03 -17.37
CA THR A 196 -17.14 -11.34 -16.94
C THR A 196 -16.10 -12.05 -16.07
N MET A 197 -14.84 -12.11 -16.52
CA MET A 197 -13.76 -12.72 -15.76
C MET A 197 -13.45 -11.97 -14.46
N ALA A 198 -13.55 -10.63 -14.44
CA ALA A 198 -13.37 -9.85 -13.23
C ALA A 198 -14.36 -10.26 -12.14
N LEU A 199 -15.64 -10.47 -12.50
CA LEU A 199 -16.68 -10.93 -11.58
C LEU A 199 -16.59 -12.43 -11.26
N ALA A 200 -16.33 -13.29 -12.25
CA ALA A 200 -16.28 -14.73 -12.03
C ALA A 200 -15.10 -15.17 -11.14
N THR A 201 -14.00 -14.43 -11.15
CA THR A 201 -12.76 -14.82 -10.45
C THR A 201 -12.39 -13.91 -9.28
N GLY A 202 -12.93 -12.69 -9.22
CA GLY A 202 -12.51 -11.69 -8.28
C GLY A 202 -11.02 -11.30 -8.38
N MET A 203 -10.37 -11.52 -9.51
CA MET A 203 -8.96 -11.16 -9.74
C MET A 203 -8.74 -9.65 -9.60
N ARG A 204 -7.54 -9.27 -9.11
CA ARG A 204 -7.15 -7.85 -9.14
C ARG A 204 -6.95 -7.39 -10.59
N GLN A 205 -7.21 -6.10 -10.87
CA GLN A 205 -7.05 -5.56 -12.24
C GLN A 205 -5.69 -5.90 -12.84
N GLY A 206 -4.60 -5.73 -12.10
CA GLY A 206 -3.26 -6.04 -12.60
C GLY A 206 -3.02 -7.54 -12.87
N GLU A 207 -3.66 -8.44 -12.11
CA GLU A 207 -3.63 -9.88 -12.32
C GLU A 207 -4.41 -10.24 -13.61
N LEU A 208 -5.59 -9.65 -13.76
CA LEU A 208 -6.45 -9.86 -14.93
C LEU A 208 -5.80 -9.37 -16.23
N LEU A 209 -5.21 -8.16 -16.21
CA LEU A 209 -4.55 -7.59 -17.38
C LEU A 209 -3.20 -8.24 -17.71
N GLY A 210 -2.58 -8.90 -16.73
CA GLY A 210 -1.35 -9.69 -16.92
C GLY A 210 -1.60 -11.18 -17.26
N LEU A 211 -2.87 -11.60 -17.38
CA LEU A 211 -3.23 -12.99 -17.67
C LEU A 211 -2.82 -13.37 -19.08
N LYS A 212 -2.21 -14.55 -19.22
CA LYS A 212 -1.80 -15.13 -20.51
C LYS A 212 -2.55 -16.42 -20.79
N TRP A 213 -2.68 -16.78 -22.07
CA TRP A 213 -3.38 -18.02 -22.47
C TRP A 213 -2.74 -19.29 -21.90
N GLN A 214 -1.43 -19.31 -21.76
CA GLN A 214 -0.69 -20.40 -21.11
C GLN A 214 -1.03 -20.60 -19.63
N ASP A 215 -1.68 -19.62 -18.97
CA ASP A 215 -2.11 -19.73 -17.57
C ASP A 215 -3.47 -20.43 -17.42
N ILE A 216 -4.16 -20.70 -18.52
CA ILE A 216 -5.51 -21.29 -18.54
C ILE A 216 -5.44 -22.72 -19.03
N ASN A 217 -5.90 -23.64 -18.19
CA ASN A 217 -6.09 -25.03 -18.57
C ASN A 217 -7.57 -25.26 -18.88
N PHE A 218 -7.90 -25.35 -20.15
CA PHE A 218 -9.28 -25.56 -20.60
C PHE A 218 -9.80 -26.99 -20.32
N SER A 219 -8.91 -27.98 -20.16
CA SER A 219 -9.30 -29.37 -19.89
C SER A 219 -9.76 -29.53 -18.44
N THR A 220 -9.04 -28.90 -17.49
CA THR A 220 -9.36 -28.94 -16.06
C THR A 220 -10.25 -27.80 -15.61
N GLY A 221 -10.51 -26.80 -16.47
CA GLY A 221 -11.26 -25.62 -16.10
C GLY A 221 -10.56 -24.74 -15.05
N THR A 222 -9.23 -24.70 -15.05
CA THR A 222 -8.47 -23.95 -14.04
C THR A 222 -7.64 -22.83 -14.65
N LEU A 223 -7.47 -21.76 -13.86
CA LEU A 223 -6.67 -20.60 -14.19
C LEU A 223 -5.62 -20.37 -13.08
N GLN A 224 -4.39 -20.10 -13.46
CA GLN A 224 -3.30 -19.81 -12.52
C GLN A 224 -2.90 -18.34 -12.56
N VAL A 225 -2.96 -17.68 -11.40
CA VAL A 225 -2.46 -16.29 -11.23
C VAL A 225 -0.97 -16.34 -11.02
N ARG A 226 -0.18 -16.03 -12.07
CA ARG A 226 1.30 -16.11 -12.04
C ARG A 226 1.98 -14.76 -12.04
N ARG A 227 1.35 -13.72 -12.61
CA ARG A 227 1.94 -12.39 -12.79
C ARG A 227 0.93 -11.27 -12.60
N ILE A 228 1.44 -10.07 -12.49
CA ILE A 228 0.64 -8.84 -12.50
C ILE A 228 1.20 -7.87 -13.54
N LEU A 229 0.35 -7.17 -14.24
CA LEU A 229 0.74 -6.00 -15.02
C LEU A 229 0.87 -4.80 -14.07
N SER A 230 2.07 -4.27 -13.92
CA SER A 230 2.37 -3.15 -13.03
C SER A 230 2.93 -1.98 -13.82
N ARG A 231 2.48 -0.76 -13.48
CA ARG A 231 3.02 0.47 -14.06
C ARG A 231 4.22 0.93 -13.24
N VAL A 232 5.32 1.18 -13.91
CA VAL A 232 6.56 1.73 -13.33
C VAL A 232 7.05 2.90 -14.16
N MET A 233 7.85 3.76 -13.55
CA MET A 233 8.57 4.81 -14.26
C MET A 233 9.90 4.23 -14.75
N SER A 234 10.13 4.25 -16.05
CA SER A 234 11.42 3.83 -16.62
C SER A 234 12.52 4.87 -16.32
N GLU A 235 13.77 4.48 -16.53
CA GLU A 235 14.93 5.41 -16.41
C GLU A 235 14.79 6.64 -17.30
N ARG A 236 14.10 6.51 -18.42
CA ARG A 236 13.76 7.61 -19.35
C ARG A 236 12.62 8.51 -18.86
N LYS A 237 12.16 8.35 -17.61
CA LYS A 237 11.02 9.06 -17.01
C LYS A 237 9.69 8.86 -17.77
N VAL A 238 9.59 7.77 -18.55
CA VAL A 238 8.36 7.36 -19.22
C VAL A 238 7.65 6.32 -18.38
N ARG A 239 6.31 6.40 -18.32
CA ARG A 239 5.50 5.41 -17.62
C ARG A 239 5.34 4.17 -18.50
N GLU A 240 5.98 3.09 -18.10
CA GLU A 240 5.93 1.79 -18.77
C GLU A 240 5.15 0.79 -17.95
N PHE A 241 4.66 -0.27 -18.63
CA PHE A 241 4.01 -1.40 -17.97
C PHE A 241 4.95 -2.59 -18.04
N ILE A 242 5.20 -3.19 -16.90
CA ILE A 242 6.03 -4.39 -16.78
C ILE A 242 5.23 -5.54 -16.19
N GLU A 243 5.56 -6.75 -16.62
CA GLU A 243 5.16 -7.95 -15.93
C GLU A 243 5.98 -8.07 -14.65
N ALA A 244 5.31 -8.21 -13.53
CA ALA A 244 5.94 -8.38 -12.23
C ALA A 244 5.35 -9.58 -11.49
N ASP A 245 6.12 -10.17 -10.61
CA ASP A 245 5.63 -11.21 -9.71
C ASP A 245 4.56 -10.65 -8.76
N PRO A 246 3.54 -11.45 -8.43
CA PRO A 246 2.58 -11.09 -7.39
C PRO A 246 3.29 -10.72 -6.08
N LYS A 247 2.67 -9.83 -5.27
CA LYS A 247 3.31 -9.28 -4.05
C LYS A 247 3.72 -10.34 -3.01
N THR A 248 3.02 -11.47 -2.96
CA THR A 248 3.26 -12.53 -1.98
C THR A 248 3.09 -13.89 -2.64
N GLN A 249 3.67 -14.94 -2.05
CA GLN A 249 3.46 -16.32 -2.48
C GLN A 249 1.97 -16.70 -2.48
N LYS A 250 1.18 -16.22 -1.51
CA LYS A 250 -0.28 -16.42 -1.44
C LYS A 250 -1.04 -15.76 -2.60
N SER A 251 -0.42 -14.83 -3.31
CA SER A 251 -1.04 -14.24 -4.51
C SER A 251 -0.91 -15.16 -5.73
N ARG A 252 0.03 -16.08 -5.73
CA ARG A 252 0.09 -17.19 -6.70
C ARG A 252 -0.93 -18.24 -6.28
N ARG A 253 -1.97 -18.41 -7.05
CA ARG A 253 -3.09 -19.30 -6.73
C ARG A 253 -3.71 -19.86 -7.99
N SER A 254 -4.36 -21.02 -7.86
CA SER A 254 -5.23 -21.58 -8.88
C SER A 254 -6.67 -21.19 -8.58
N ILE A 255 -7.42 -20.83 -9.61
CA ILE A 255 -8.85 -20.53 -9.55
C ILE A 255 -9.58 -21.49 -10.47
N THR A 256 -10.56 -22.21 -9.94
CA THR A 256 -11.47 -23.01 -10.76
C THR A 256 -12.49 -22.09 -11.42
N LEU A 257 -12.66 -22.22 -12.71
CA LEU A 257 -13.56 -21.39 -13.50
C LEU A 257 -14.93 -22.05 -13.64
N ALA A 258 -15.97 -21.26 -13.45
CA ALA A 258 -17.33 -21.69 -13.74
C ALA A 258 -17.50 -21.94 -15.26
N PRO A 259 -18.40 -22.86 -15.69
CA PRO A 259 -18.60 -23.19 -17.09
C PRO A 259 -18.84 -21.98 -18.01
N PHE A 260 -19.65 -21.02 -17.57
CA PHE A 260 -19.93 -19.80 -18.34
C PHE A 260 -18.69 -18.93 -18.59
N ALA A 261 -17.76 -18.90 -17.63
CA ALA A 261 -16.51 -18.14 -17.74
C ALA A 261 -15.54 -18.84 -18.73
N LEU A 262 -15.48 -20.17 -18.70
CA LEU A 262 -14.71 -20.95 -19.67
C LEU A 262 -15.24 -20.77 -21.09
N GLU A 263 -16.55 -20.77 -21.26
CA GLU A 263 -17.17 -20.58 -22.58
C GLU A 263 -16.90 -19.16 -23.10
N ALA A 264 -17.03 -18.14 -22.24
CA ALA A 264 -16.67 -16.75 -22.58
C ALA A 264 -15.19 -16.62 -23.01
N LEU A 265 -14.27 -17.35 -22.36
CA LEU A 265 -12.86 -17.37 -22.73
C LEU A 265 -12.62 -18.07 -24.07
N LYS A 266 -13.29 -19.19 -24.37
CA LYS A 266 -13.19 -19.86 -25.66
C LYS A 266 -13.63 -18.95 -26.81
N GLN A 267 -14.78 -18.30 -26.66
CA GLN A 267 -15.30 -17.35 -27.64
C GLN A 267 -14.37 -16.13 -27.79
N HIS A 268 -13.82 -15.66 -26.69
CA HIS A 268 -12.83 -14.57 -26.71
C HIS A 268 -11.56 -14.96 -27.46
N ARG A 269 -11.07 -16.18 -27.26
CA ARG A 269 -9.88 -16.70 -27.97
C ARG A 269 -10.11 -16.75 -29.47
N ALA A 270 -11.29 -17.25 -29.92
CA ALA A 270 -11.65 -17.25 -31.30
C ALA A 270 -11.64 -15.84 -31.92
N ARG A 271 -12.30 -14.87 -31.25
CA ARG A 271 -12.29 -13.45 -31.69
C ARG A 271 -10.88 -12.87 -31.74
N GLN A 272 -10.01 -13.22 -30.78
CA GLN A 272 -8.64 -12.72 -30.76
C GLN A 272 -7.79 -13.30 -31.88
N ILE A 273 -8.01 -14.57 -32.30
CA ILE A 273 -7.36 -15.15 -33.47
C ILE A 273 -7.75 -14.36 -34.75
N GLU A 274 -9.02 -14.02 -34.92
CA GLU A 274 -9.46 -13.16 -36.01
C GLU A 274 -8.82 -11.77 -35.96
N MET A 275 -8.71 -11.19 -34.79
CA MET A 275 -8.01 -9.90 -34.60
C MET A 275 -6.54 -10.01 -35.00
N LYS A 276 -5.85 -11.10 -34.62
CA LYS A 276 -4.45 -11.36 -34.98
C LYS A 276 -4.28 -11.47 -36.52
N VAL A 277 -5.15 -12.19 -37.17
CA VAL A 277 -5.13 -12.28 -38.62
C VAL A 277 -5.33 -10.92 -39.30
N LYS A 278 -6.28 -10.12 -38.81
CA LYS A 278 -6.56 -8.77 -39.34
C LYS A 278 -5.39 -7.80 -39.10
N ALA A 279 -4.69 -7.88 -37.95
CA ALA A 279 -3.55 -7.04 -37.63
C ALA A 279 -2.30 -7.38 -38.46
N GLY A 280 -2.17 -8.65 -38.93
CA GLY A 280 -1.05 -9.10 -39.73
C GLY A 280 0.31 -8.77 -39.09
N PRO A 281 1.23 -8.13 -39.84
CA PRO A 281 2.57 -7.80 -39.35
C PRO A 281 2.61 -6.82 -38.17
N SER A 282 1.50 -6.12 -37.89
CA SER A 282 1.39 -5.20 -36.76
C SER A 282 1.09 -5.91 -35.44
N TRP A 283 0.88 -7.22 -35.48
CA TRP A 283 0.62 -8.01 -34.29
C TRP A 283 1.91 -8.30 -33.53
N GLU A 284 1.93 -7.92 -32.23
CA GLU A 284 3.01 -8.27 -31.31
C GLU A 284 2.60 -9.47 -30.44
N GLU A 285 3.40 -10.55 -30.45
CA GLU A 285 3.09 -11.79 -29.74
C GLU A 285 3.52 -11.71 -28.27
N HIS A 286 2.58 -11.43 -27.39
CA HIS A 286 2.78 -11.38 -25.94
C HIS A 286 1.95 -12.40 -25.15
N ASP A 287 1.13 -13.20 -25.83
CA ASP A 287 0.25 -14.23 -25.27
C ASP A 287 -0.80 -13.70 -24.27
N TYR A 288 -1.07 -12.37 -24.21
CA TYR A 288 -2.09 -11.83 -23.30
C TYR A 288 -3.49 -12.28 -23.69
N VAL A 289 -4.28 -12.68 -22.66
CA VAL A 289 -5.72 -12.94 -22.85
C VAL A 289 -6.44 -11.66 -23.24
N PHE A 290 -6.13 -10.54 -22.54
CA PHE A 290 -6.74 -9.25 -22.80
C PHE A 290 -5.70 -8.27 -23.34
N CYS A 291 -5.78 -8.00 -24.62
CA CYS A 291 -4.81 -7.17 -25.34
C CYS A 291 -5.46 -6.08 -26.19
N THR A 292 -4.65 -5.22 -26.76
CA THR A 292 -5.02 -4.23 -27.79
C THR A 292 -5.24 -4.91 -29.14
N LEU A 293 -5.65 -4.16 -30.15
CA LEU A 293 -5.80 -4.65 -31.52
C LEU A 293 -4.48 -5.13 -32.15
N THR A 294 -3.34 -4.77 -31.56
CA THR A 294 -1.99 -5.17 -32.00
C THR A 294 -1.34 -6.19 -31.07
N GLY A 295 -2.07 -6.82 -30.13
CA GLY A 295 -1.54 -7.85 -29.24
C GLY A 295 -0.86 -7.33 -27.98
N THR A 296 -0.64 -6.02 -27.85
CA THR A 296 0.01 -5.42 -26.66
C THR A 296 -0.94 -5.35 -25.46
N HIS A 297 -0.40 -5.12 -24.27
CA HIS A 297 -1.19 -5.02 -23.03
C HIS A 297 -2.20 -3.86 -23.03
N LEU A 298 -3.34 -4.07 -22.38
CA LEU A 298 -4.32 -2.99 -22.14
C LEU A 298 -3.84 -2.02 -21.06
N ARG A 299 -4.09 -0.74 -21.29
CA ARG A 299 -3.81 0.30 -20.26
C ARG A 299 -4.88 0.24 -19.15
N PRO A 300 -4.51 0.05 -17.87
CA PRO A 300 -5.48 -0.06 -16.77
C PRO A 300 -6.45 1.11 -16.67
N ASN A 301 -5.98 2.35 -16.88
CA ASN A 301 -6.84 3.52 -16.81
C ASN A 301 -7.93 3.49 -17.88
N HIS A 302 -7.61 3.05 -19.10
CA HIS A 302 -8.59 2.95 -20.19
C HIS A 302 -9.69 1.93 -19.86
N VAL A 303 -9.33 0.80 -19.21
CA VAL A 303 -10.32 -0.18 -18.74
C VAL A 303 -11.23 0.43 -17.66
N VAL A 304 -10.66 1.22 -16.73
CA VAL A 304 -11.44 1.92 -15.68
C VAL A 304 -12.37 2.96 -16.29
N ASP A 305 -11.91 3.71 -17.28
CA ASP A 305 -12.73 4.76 -17.91
C ASP A 305 -13.90 4.14 -18.69
N GLU A 306 -13.69 3.05 -19.41
CA GLU A 306 -14.78 2.33 -20.07
C GLU A 306 -15.74 1.67 -19.07
N PHE A 307 -15.22 1.09 -17.99
CA PHE A 307 -16.05 0.58 -16.90
C PHE A 307 -17.00 1.64 -16.36
N LYS A 308 -16.51 2.85 -16.05
CA LYS A 308 -17.35 3.97 -15.59
C LYS A 308 -18.41 4.38 -16.62
N LYS A 309 -18.07 4.38 -17.91
CA LYS A 309 -19.03 4.68 -18.98
C LYS A 309 -20.14 3.64 -19.05
N ILE A 310 -19.80 2.36 -18.88
CA ILE A 310 -20.78 1.27 -18.85
C ILE A 310 -21.72 1.42 -17.67
N LEU A 311 -21.18 1.65 -16.46
CA LEU A 311 -21.99 1.87 -15.26
C LEU A 311 -22.99 3.03 -15.45
N LYS A 312 -22.51 4.16 -15.96
CA LYS A 312 -23.35 5.33 -16.21
C LYS A 312 -24.47 5.02 -17.21
N ARG A 313 -24.16 4.31 -18.31
CA ARG A 313 -25.15 3.92 -19.33
C ARG A 313 -26.19 2.92 -18.82
N ALA A 314 -25.78 2.04 -17.92
CA ALA A 314 -26.65 1.02 -17.32
C ALA A 314 -27.44 1.53 -16.11
N GLY A 315 -27.26 2.77 -15.68
CA GLY A 315 -27.90 3.30 -14.48
C GLY A 315 -27.45 2.63 -13.18
N LEU A 316 -26.26 2.00 -13.19
CA LEU A 316 -25.69 1.30 -12.04
C LEU A 316 -24.92 2.24 -11.13
N PRO A 317 -24.81 1.90 -9.82
CA PRO A 317 -24.01 2.67 -8.88
C PRO A 317 -22.57 2.87 -9.33
N ALA A 318 -22.02 4.07 -9.06
CA ALA A 318 -20.64 4.40 -9.41
C ALA A 318 -19.66 3.75 -8.43
N ILE A 319 -19.26 2.53 -8.71
CA ILE A 319 -18.26 1.80 -7.94
C ILE A 319 -16.89 1.82 -8.64
N ARG A 320 -15.82 1.52 -7.90
CA ARG A 320 -14.48 1.36 -8.49
C ARG A 320 -14.37 0.00 -9.17
N PHE A 321 -13.51 -0.13 -10.18
CA PHE A 321 -13.25 -1.43 -10.80
C PHE A 321 -12.83 -2.51 -9.79
N HIS A 322 -12.09 -2.12 -8.74
CA HIS A 322 -11.68 -3.05 -7.68
C HIS A 322 -12.87 -3.57 -6.85
N ASP A 323 -13.97 -2.83 -6.81
CA ASP A 323 -15.16 -3.22 -6.05
C ASP A 323 -15.94 -4.36 -6.72
N LEU A 324 -15.68 -4.68 -8.01
CA LEU A 324 -16.16 -5.94 -8.62
C LEU A 324 -15.64 -7.17 -7.85
N ARG A 325 -14.40 -7.12 -7.37
CA ARG A 325 -13.85 -8.17 -6.52
C ARG A 325 -14.54 -8.24 -5.15
N HIS A 326 -14.91 -7.10 -4.57
CA HIS A 326 -15.71 -7.07 -3.35
C HIS A 326 -17.10 -7.64 -3.60
N SER A 327 -17.71 -7.33 -4.74
CA SER A 327 -19.00 -7.91 -5.17
C SER A 327 -18.92 -9.43 -5.31
N THR A 328 -17.86 -9.96 -5.93
CA THR A 328 -17.62 -11.41 -6.02
C THR A 328 -17.50 -12.04 -4.62
N ALA A 329 -16.74 -11.41 -3.72
CA ALA A 329 -16.58 -11.89 -2.35
C ALA A 329 -17.92 -11.92 -1.60
N THR A 330 -18.69 -10.84 -1.67
CA THR A 330 -20.00 -10.71 -1.03
C THR A 330 -20.98 -11.75 -1.55
N LEU A 331 -21.05 -11.96 -2.87
CA LEU A 331 -21.91 -12.97 -3.49
C LEU A 331 -21.54 -14.39 -3.05
N LEU A 332 -20.24 -14.74 -3.06
CA LEU A 332 -19.81 -16.06 -2.60
C LEU A 332 -20.15 -16.31 -1.13
N LEU A 333 -19.97 -15.30 -0.29
CA LEU A 333 -20.33 -15.39 1.13
C LEU A 333 -21.85 -15.50 1.33
N SER A 334 -22.66 -14.75 0.58
CA SER A 334 -24.12 -14.85 0.65
C SER A 334 -24.67 -16.20 0.16
N LEU A 335 -23.93 -16.88 -0.74
CA LEU A 335 -24.20 -18.25 -1.16
C LEU A 335 -23.76 -19.30 -0.12
N GLY A 336 -23.26 -18.89 1.04
CA GLY A 336 -22.83 -19.80 2.12
C GLY A 336 -21.42 -20.38 1.91
N VAL A 337 -20.64 -19.88 0.95
CA VAL A 337 -19.26 -20.35 0.75
C VAL A 337 -18.42 -19.93 1.94
N HIS A 338 -17.72 -20.89 2.53
CA HIS A 338 -16.91 -20.66 3.73
C HIS A 338 -15.85 -19.56 3.48
N ALA A 339 -15.73 -18.61 4.42
CA ALA A 339 -14.85 -17.43 4.28
C ALA A 339 -13.39 -17.79 3.96
N LYS A 340 -12.90 -18.95 4.41
CA LYS A 340 -11.56 -19.45 4.10
C LYS A 340 -11.40 -19.78 2.62
N VAL A 341 -12.39 -20.39 1.99
CA VAL A 341 -12.39 -20.70 0.56
C VAL A 341 -12.40 -19.40 -0.27
N VAL A 342 -13.23 -18.43 0.12
CA VAL A 342 -13.27 -17.10 -0.50
C VAL A 342 -11.93 -16.39 -0.35
N GLN A 343 -11.30 -16.47 0.82
CA GLN A 343 -9.96 -15.92 1.07
C GLN A 343 -8.92 -16.49 0.10
N GLU A 344 -8.91 -17.80 -0.06
CA GLU A 344 -7.95 -18.52 -0.93
C GLU A 344 -8.19 -18.20 -2.41
N MET A 345 -9.45 -18.27 -2.86
CA MET A 345 -9.83 -17.92 -4.24
C MET A 345 -9.42 -16.50 -4.59
N LEU A 346 -9.66 -15.55 -3.70
CA LEU A 346 -9.29 -14.16 -3.91
C LEU A 346 -7.78 -13.89 -3.68
N GLY A 347 -7.07 -14.71 -2.92
CA GLY A 347 -5.68 -14.49 -2.53
C GLY A 347 -5.54 -13.29 -1.58
N HIS A 348 -6.38 -13.24 -0.52
CA HIS A 348 -6.22 -12.31 0.58
C HIS A 348 -5.10 -12.79 1.52
N THR A 349 -4.17 -11.92 1.87
CA THR A 349 -3.04 -12.27 2.74
C THR A 349 -3.48 -12.55 4.17
N GLN A 350 -4.53 -11.87 4.62
CA GLN A 350 -5.13 -12.01 5.95
C GLN A 350 -6.62 -12.31 5.82
N ILE A 351 -7.13 -13.17 6.68
CA ILE A 351 -8.55 -13.52 6.70
C ILE A 351 -9.42 -12.33 7.13
N SER A 352 -8.88 -11.41 7.93
CA SER A 352 -9.57 -10.19 8.35
C SER A 352 -10.09 -9.38 7.16
N MET A 353 -9.35 -9.33 6.05
CA MET A 353 -9.79 -8.66 4.82
C MET A 353 -11.06 -9.27 4.22
N THR A 354 -11.27 -10.58 4.40
CA THR A 354 -12.49 -11.27 3.97
C THR A 354 -13.58 -11.11 5.03
N MET A 355 -13.22 -11.13 6.31
CA MET A 355 -14.16 -10.95 7.41
C MET A 355 -14.73 -9.52 7.47
N ASP A 356 -13.97 -8.51 7.09
CA ASP A 356 -14.48 -7.13 6.95
C ASP A 356 -15.64 -7.06 5.93
N ILE A 357 -15.55 -7.85 4.84
CA ILE A 357 -16.64 -7.99 3.86
C ILE A 357 -17.79 -8.82 4.44
N TYR A 358 -17.46 -9.85 5.22
CA TYR A 358 -18.43 -10.76 5.82
C TYR A 358 -19.40 -10.04 6.77
N SER A 359 -18.95 -8.98 7.46
CA SER A 359 -19.79 -8.20 8.38
C SER A 359 -21.02 -7.57 7.69
N HIS A 360 -20.95 -7.30 6.38
CA HIS A 360 -22.08 -6.78 5.61
C HIS A 360 -23.12 -7.86 5.22
N VAL A 361 -22.76 -9.14 5.26
CA VAL A 361 -23.62 -10.26 4.85
C VAL A 361 -24.18 -11.01 6.06
N LEU A 362 -23.57 -10.86 7.23
CA LEU A 362 -23.96 -11.54 8.49
C LEU A 362 -25.46 -11.45 8.85
N PRO A 363 -26.14 -10.31 8.72
CA PRO A 363 -27.56 -10.22 9.11
C PRO A 363 -28.47 -11.18 8.34
N SER A 364 -28.29 -11.30 7.01
CA SER A 364 -29.09 -12.24 6.21
C SER A 364 -28.75 -13.70 6.51
N MET A 365 -27.48 -14.00 6.73
CA MET A 365 -27.02 -15.35 7.07
C MET A 365 -27.50 -15.81 8.46
N GLN A 366 -27.63 -14.89 9.42
CA GLN A 366 -28.21 -15.22 10.73
C GLN A 366 -29.67 -15.64 10.59
N VAL A 367 -30.47 -14.93 9.80
CA VAL A 367 -31.86 -15.28 9.52
C VAL A 367 -31.95 -16.67 8.89
N ASP A 368 -31.13 -16.94 7.87
CA ASP A 368 -31.10 -18.23 7.19
C ASP A 368 -30.68 -19.36 8.14
N ALA A 369 -29.65 -19.11 8.97
CA ALA A 369 -29.19 -20.10 9.95
C ALA A 369 -30.28 -20.44 11.01
N VAL A 370 -30.99 -19.42 11.50
CA VAL A 370 -32.09 -19.61 12.47
C VAL A 370 -33.24 -20.35 11.80
N ASN A 371 -33.60 -20.03 10.55
CA ASN A 371 -34.66 -20.74 9.83
C ASN A 371 -34.30 -22.21 9.61
N ARG A 372 -33.06 -22.52 9.16
CA ARG A 372 -32.59 -23.91 9.02
C ARG A 372 -32.61 -24.69 10.36
N LEU A 373 -32.22 -24.03 11.46
CA LEU A 373 -32.27 -24.62 12.79
C LEU A 373 -33.71 -24.88 13.20
N ASN A 374 -34.64 -23.94 12.95
CA ASN A 374 -36.05 -24.10 13.22
C ASN A 374 -36.65 -25.27 12.44
N ASP A 375 -36.31 -25.39 11.17
CA ASP A 375 -36.82 -26.49 10.32
C ASP A 375 -36.30 -27.84 10.80
N LEU A 376 -35.03 -27.95 11.14
CA LEU A 376 -34.44 -29.18 11.71
C LEU A 376 -35.07 -29.56 13.03
N LEU A 377 -35.34 -28.63 13.92
CA LEU A 377 -35.94 -28.91 15.23
C LEU A 377 -37.43 -29.20 15.13
N LYS A 378 -38.16 -28.71 14.13
CA LYS A 378 -39.56 -29.01 13.88
C LYS A 378 -39.77 -30.42 13.28
N GLU A 379 -38.89 -30.87 12.39
CA GLU A 379 -38.97 -32.22 11.81
C GLU A 379 -38.78 -33.31 12.87
N ASP A 380 -37.96 -33.12 13.90
CA ASP A 380 -37.77 -34.08 15.00
C ASP A 380 -38.98 -34.21 15.95
N VAL A 381 -39.82 -33.19 16.01
CA VAL A 381 -41.01 -33.20 16.88
C VAL A 381 -42.21 -33.91 16.20
N SER A 382 -42.34 -33.75 14.88
CA SER A 382 -43.45 -34.35 14.13
C SER A 382 -43.29 -35.87 13.90
N SER A 383 -42.07 -36.39 13.97
CA SER A 383 -41.78 -37.84 13.81
C SER A 383 -41.96 -38.63 15.09
N LYS A 384 -42.17 -38.02 16.26
CA LYS A 384 -42.38 -38.68 17.56
C LYS A 384 -43.86 -38.73 18.00
N GLU A 385 -44.75 -37.97 17.35
CA GLU A 385 -46.19 -37.99 17.69
C GLU A 385 -47.01 -39.10 16.96
N VAL A 386 -46.36 -39.91 16.10
CA VAL A 386 -47.07 -40.97 15.35
C VAL A 386 -46.87 -42.38 15.96
N GLN A 387 -46.25 -42.51 17.16
CA GLN A 387 -46.05 -43.79 17.88
C GLN A 387 -46.52 -43.73 19.35
N LEU A 388 -47.72 -43.23 19.61
CA LEU A 388 -48.43 -43.44 20.90
C LEU A 388 -49.88 -43.91 20.63
#